data_28c8d176000a0cab1065178d3e29c7b0
#
_entry.id   28c8d176000a0cab1065178d3e29c7b0
#
_cell.length_a   1.000
_cell.length_b   1.000
_cell.length_c   1.000
_cell.angle_alpha   90.00
_cell.angle_beta   90.00
_cell.angle_gamma   90.00
#
_symmetry.space_group_name_H-M   'P 1'
#
loop_
_entity.id
_entity.type
_entity.pdbx_description
1 polymer ?
#
loop_
_entity_poly.entity_id
_entity_poly.type
_entity_poly.pdbx_seq_one_letter_code
_entity_poly.pdbx_strand_id
1 'polypeptide(L)'
;ATALTSITVDGVTAFDAVEKLGYKFIYDKNDNKRIYLQQNYLKMGKTGNHAGIILPPIDGVPEAKDNVTLSFDWCGMRQGSGKIDPVNLIVIFENGSDKVQIDIPELGWEDGHKLEWVRAEVSLKGITVNKDTKITITQTQWEVGTANRWFLDNIKISEPIKL
;
A
#
# COMPACT_ATOMS: atom_id res chain seq x y z
N ALA A 1 -14.14 -0.58 11.45
CA ALA A 1 -13.18 -1.38 10.67
C ALA A 1 -13.04 -2.76 11.28
N THR A 2 -13.02 -3.78 10.46
CA THR A 2 -12.90 -5.18 10.89
C THR A 2 -11.57 -5.73 10.43
N ALA A 3 -10.78 -6.30 11.38
CA ALA A 3 -9.49 -6.89 11.04
C ALA A 3 -9.67 -8.05 10.03
N LEU A 4 -8.80 -8.12 9.03
CA LEU A 4 -8.86 -9.19 8.04
C LEU A 4 -8.69 -10.59 8.68
N THR A 5 -7.99 -10.66 9.80
CA THR A 5 -7.85 -11.89 10.57
C THR A 5 -9.13 -12.34 11.28
N SER A 6 -10.12 -11.45 11.40
CA SER A 6 -11.40 -11.72 12.07
C SER A 6 -12.56 -11.98 11.10
N ILE A 7 -12.34 -11.75 9.81
CA ILE A 7 -13.33 -12.04 8.77
C ILE A 7 -13.07 -13.43 8.24
N THR A 8 -14.05 -14.31 8.33
CA THR A 8 -13.92 -15.70 7.87
C THR A 8 -15.00 -16.02 6.83
N VAL A 9 -14.59 -16.60 5.73
CA VAL A 9 -15.45 -17.14 4.69
C VAL A 9 -15.02 -18.57 4.41
N ASP A 10 -15.94 -19.52 4.54
CA ASP A 10 -15.68 -20.95 4.34
C ASP A 10 -14.48 -21.49 5.15
N GLY A 11 -14.31 -21.00 6.38
CA GLY A 11 -13.22 -21.41 7.25
C GLY A 11 -11.87 -20.78 6.99
N VAL A 12 -11.77 -19.86 6.03
CA VAL A 12 -10.53 -19.15 5.66
C VAL A 12 -10.66 -17.69 6.07
N THR A 13 -9.64 -17.14 6.74
CA THR A 13 -9.63 -15.72 7.08
C THR A 13 -9.44 -14.88 5.80
N ALA A 14 -10.00 -13.69 5.79
CA ALA A 14 -9.79 -12.75 4.69
C ALA A 14 -8.30 -12.40 4.53
N PHE A 15 -7.55 -12.34 5.62
CA PHE A 15 -6.11 -12.15 5.59
C PHE A 15 -5.41 -13.26 4.77
N ASP A 16 -5.67 -14.51 5.09
CA ASP A 16 -5.08 -15.65 4.38
C ASP A 16 -5.58 -15.73 2.92
N ALA A 17 -6.83 -15.39 2.66
CA ALA A 17 -7.37 -15.36 1.31
C ALA A 17 -6.67 -14.33 0.42
N VAL A 18 -6.37 -13.15 0.94
CA VAL A 18 -5.64 -12.11 0.21
C VAL A 18 -4.19 -12.53 -0.02
N GLU A 19 -3.53 -13.14 0.97
CA GLU A 19 -2.18 -13.68 0.79
C GLU A 19 -2.14 -14.80 -0.26
N LYS A 20 -3.18 -15.60 -0.34
CA LYS A 20 -3.31 -16.67 -1.34
C LYS A 20 -3.39 -16.15 -2.78
N LEU A 21 -3.85 -14.90 -2.96
CA LEU A 21 -3.84 -14.22 -4.25
C LEU A 21 -2.45 -13.69 -4.64
N GLY A 22 -1.46 -13.81 -3.75
CA GLY A 22 -0.10 -13.38 -3.98
C GLY A 22 0.30 -12.08 -3.28
N TYR A 23 -0.66 -11.39 -2.66
CA TYR A 23 -0.34 -10.23 -1.80
C TYR A 23 0.37 -10.68 -0.53
N LYS A 24 1.27 -9.82 -0.04
CA LYS A 24 1.85 -9.98 1.30
C LYS A 24 1.74 -8.65 2.02
N PHE A 25 1.59 -8.72 3.33
CA PHE A 25 1.54 -7.52 4.15
C PHE A 25 2.83 -7.38 4.96
N ILE A 26 3.25 -6.13 5.12
CA ILE A 26 4.33 -5.76 6.03
C ILE A 26 3.68 -5.25 7.30
N TYR A 27 4.13 -5.71 8.43
CA TYR A 27 3.68 -5.25 9.74
C TYR A 27 4.86 -5.30 10.73
N ASP A 28 4.70 -4.63 11.86
CA ASP A 28 5.78 -4.47 12.81
C ASP A 28 6.19 -5.77 13.55
N LYS A 29 7.23 -5.67 14.37
CA LYS A 29 7.95 -6.79 14.98
C LYS A 29 7.11 -7.74 15.85
N ASN A 30 5.94 -7.34 16.28
CA ASN A 30 5.12 -8.13 17.21
C ASN A 30 4.09 -9.02 16.51
N ASP A 31 4.29 -9.27 15.23
CA ASP A 31 3.39 -10.09 14.41
C ASP A 31 1.93 -9.59 14.43
N ASN A 32 1.78 -8.28 14.63
CA ASN A 32 0.49 -7.64 14.69
C ASN A 32 -0.05 -7.35 13.28
N LYS A 33 -0.81 -8.28 12.76
CA LYS A 33 -1.43 -8.20 11.44
C LYS A 33 -2.55 -7.15 11.45
N ARG A 34 -2.17 -5.88 11.53
CA ARG A 34 -3.09 -4.75 11.66
C ARG A 34 -3.52 -4.20 10.31
N ILE A 35 -4.20 -5.05 9.56
CA ILE A 35 -4.84 -4.71 8.31
C ILE A 35 -6.35 -4.93 8.46
N TYR A 36 -7.13 -3.91 8.08
CA TYR A 36 -8.56 -3.90 8.32
C TYR A 36 -9.32 -3.64 7.03
N LEU A 37 -10.50 -4.23 6.93
CA LEU A 37 -11.49 -3.83 5.94
C LEU A 37 -12.39 -2.77 6.56
N GLN A 38 -12.48 -1.62 5.90
CA GLN A 38 -13.36 -0.54 6.30
C GLN A 38 -14.19 -0.10 5.10
N GLN A 39 -15.50 -0.36 5.13
CA GLN A 39 -16.34 -0.23 3.96
C GLN A 39 -15.75 -1.06 2.79
N ASN A 40 -15.37 -0.49 1.69
CA ASN A 40 -14.83 -1.21 0.53
C ASN A 40 -13.34 -0.94 0.31
N TYR A 41 -12.61 -0.56 1.33
CA TYR A 41 -11.17 -0.26 1.23
C TYR A 41 -10.39 -0.77 2.45
N LEU A 42 -9.07 -0.84 2.30
CA LEU A 42 -8.20 -1.31 3.37
C LEU A 42 -7.76 -0.15 4.26
N LYS A 43 -7.77 -0.39 5.55
CA LYS A 43 -7.10 0.44 6.55
C LYS A 43 -5.79 -0.25 6.94
N MET A 44 -4.69 0.47 6.77
CA MET A 44 -3.35 -0.01 7.03
C MET A 44 -2.86 0.53 8.37
N GLY A 45 -2.65 -0.37 9.32
CA GLY A 45 -2.12 -0.03 10.64
C GLY A 45 -3.17 0.29 11.70
N LYS A 46 -2.67 0.43 12.91
CA LYS A 46 -3.41 0.84 14.12
C LYS A 46 -2.47 1.75 14.92
N THR A 47 -2.96 2.45 15.91
CA THR A 47 -2.11 3.23 16.83
C THR A 47 -0.98 2.35 17.37
N GLY A 48 0.26 2.76 17.12
CA GLY A 48 1.46 2.03 17.52
C GLY A 48 1.84 0.84 16.64
N ASN A 49 1.05 0.51 15.63
CA ASN A 49 1.32 -0.60 14.71
C ASN A 49 1.25 -0.12 13.27
N HIS A 50 2.25 -0.42 12.50
CA HIS A 50 2.39 0.01 11.11
C HIS A 50 2.05 -1.13 10.16
N ALA A 51 1.64 -0.79 8.96
CA ALA A 51 1.39 -1.77 7.91
C ALA A 51 1.73 -1.21 6.52
N GLY A 52 2.15 -2.13 5.67
CA GLY A 52 2.39 -1.90 4.25
C GLY A 52 1.94 -3.11 3.45
N ILE A 53 2.08 -3.05 2.14
CA ILE A 53 1.64 -4.12 1.25
C ILE A 53 2.70 -4.40 0.18
N ILE A 54 2.88 -5.68 -0.11
CA ILE A 54 3.65 -6.15 -1.26
C ILE A 54 2.65 -6.70 -2.27
N LEU A 55 2.70 -6.18 -3.49
CA LEU A 55 1.79 -6.61 -4.55
C LEU A 55 2.11 -8.01 -5.05
N PRO A 56 1.13 -8.74 -5.61
CA PRO A 56 1.43 -10.02 -6.23
C PRO A 56 2.34 -9.87 -7.44
N PRO A 57 3.06 -10.93 -7.82
CA PRO A 57 3.83 -10.92 -9.05
C PRO A 57 2.96 -10.55 -10.26
N ILE A 58 3.53 -9.81 -11.19
CA ILE A 58 2.81 -9.38 -12.38
C ILE A 58 2.83 -10.52 -13.40
N ASP A 59 1.71 -11.20 -13.56
CA ASP A 59 1.57 -12.23 -14.58
C ASP A 59 1.43 -11.60 -15.97
N GLY A 60 1.96 -12.29 -16.97
CA GLY A 60 1.79 -11.91 -18.36
C GLY A 60 2.69 -10.77 -18.85
N VAL A 61 3.68 -10.37 -18.06
CA VAL A 61 4.71 -9.43 -18.52
C VAL A 61 5.94 -10.25 -18.93
N PRO A 62 6.08 -10.62 -20.22
CA PRO A 62 7.16 -11.51 -20.65
C PRO A 62 8.53 -10.84 -20.62
N GLU A 63 8.61 -9.54 -20.78
CA GLU A 63 9.86 -8.80 -20.86
C GLU A 63 9.76 -7.47 -20.12
N ALA A 64 10.93 -6.86 -19.94
CA ALA A 64 11.04 -5.51 -19.39
C ALA A 64 10.15 -4.52 -20.12
N LYS A 65 9.34 -3.81 -19.40
CA LYS A 65 8.47 -2.76 -19.93
C LYS A 65 8.91 -1.41 -19.41
N ASP A 66 9.21 -0.52 -20.34
CA ASP A 66 9.35 0.89 -20.03
C ASP A 66 7.97 1.52 -19.93
N ASN A 67 7.85 2.58 -19.14
CA ASN A 67 6.64 3.38 -19.03
C ASN A 67 5.43 2.68 -18.40
N VAL A 68 5.63 1.66 -17.60
CA VAL A 68 4.57 1.11 -16.76
C VAL A 68 4.19 2.13 -15.70
N THR A 69 2.90 2.26 -15.42
CA THR A 69 2.39 3.16 -14.39
C THR A 69 1.70 2.36 -13.30
N LEU A 70 2.13 2.55 -12.06
CA LEU A 70 1.41 2.10 -10.87
C LEU A 70 0.51 3.24 -10.40
N SER A 71 -0.75 2.96 -10.17
CA SER A 71 -1.66 3.91 -9.55
C SER A 71 -2.44 3.27 -8.42
N PHE A 72 -2.79 4.07 -7.44
CA PHE A 72 -3.63 3.66 -6.33
C PHE A 72 -4.27 4.89 -5.67
N ASP A 73 -5.37 4.67 -4.99
CA ASP A 73 -6.02 5.70 -4.19
C ASP A 73 -5.59 5.54 -2.74
N TRP A 74 -5.26 6.63 -2.07
CA TRP A 74 -4.90 6.60 -0.67
C TRP A 74 -5.39 7.84 0.08
N CYS A 75 -5.44 7.73 1.40
CA CYS A 75 -5.82 8.79 2.29
C CYS A 75 -5.18 8.56 3.65
N GLY A 76 -4.83 9.61 4.37
CA GLY A 76 -4.44 9.52 5.77
C GLY A 76 -5.64 9.31 6.67
N MET A 77 -5.41 9.01 7.93
CA MET A 77 -6.48 8.88 8.91
C MET A 77 -6.58 10.13 9.77
N ARG A 78 -7.82 10.59 9.98
CA ARG A 78 -8.14 11.66 10.91
C ARG A 78 -8.60 11.07 12.24
N GLN A 79 -7.98 11.50 13.32
CA GLN A 79 -8.36 11.11 14.68
C GLN A 79 -9.63 11.86 15.12
N GLY A 80 -10.30 11.35 16.12
CA GLY A 80 -11.47 12.03 16.70
C GLY A 80 -11.16 13.43 17.25
N SER A 81 -9.93 13.69 17.65
CA SER A 81 -9.43 15.02 18.06
C SER A 81 -9.28 16.01 16.89
N GLY A 82 -9.35 15.54 15.64
CA GLY A 82 -9.08 16.33 14.43
C GLY A 82 -7.64 16.31 13.99
N LYS A 83 -6.75 15.68 14.75
CA LYS A 83 -5.36 15.47 14.37
C LYS A 83 -5.27 14.45 13.23
N ILE A 84 -4.41 14.73 12.26
CA ILE A 84 -4.17 13.85 11.11
C ILE A 84 -2.91 13.04 11.36
N ASP A 85 -3.00 11.73 11.13
CA ASP A 85 -1.85 10.85 11.25
C ASP A 85 -0.79 11.22 10.21
N PRO A 86 0.48 11.37 10.60
CA PRO A 86 1.55 11.61 9.63
C PRO A 86 1.79 10.34 8.80
N VAL A 87 1.84 10.48 7.50
CA VAL A 87 2.04 9.38 6.55
C VAL A 87 3.01 9.81 5.46
N ASN A 88 4.12 9.10 5.35
CA ASN A 88 5.14 9.30 4.33
C ASN A 88 5.23 8.05 3.45
N LEU A 89 4.34 7.93 2.48
CA LEU A 89 4.31 6.77 1.60
C LEU A 89 5.48 6.75 0.63
N ILE A 90 5.98 5.55 0.42
CA ILE A 90 6.97 5.24 -0.61
C ILE A 90 6.52 4.02 -1.40
N VAL A 91 7.00 3.94 -2.63
CA VAL A 91 6.88 2.74 -3.46
C VAL A 91 8.29 2.23 -3.73
N ILE A 92 8.51 0.96 -3.52
CA ILE A 92 9.80 0.31 -3.72
C ILE A 92 9.66 -0.73 -4.82
N PHE A 93 10.52 -0.66 -5.83
CA PHE A 93 10.64 -1.66 -6.90
C PHE A 93 11.96 -2.41 -6.74
N GLU A 94 11.90 -3.73 -6.74
CA GLU A 94 13.07 -4.58 -6.60
C GLU A 94 13.11 -5.63 -7.70
N ASN A 95 14.24 -5.70 -8.41
CA ASN A 95 14.59 -6.76 -9.35
C ASN A 95 15.90 -7.40 -8.86
N GLY A 96 15.80 -8.47 -8.09
CA GLY A 96 16.98 -9.04 -7.46
C GLY A 96 17.65 -8.05 -6.51
N SER A 97 18.89 -7.66 -6.81
CA SER A 97 19.66 -6.68 -6.03
C SER A 97 19.37 -5.23 -6.42
N ASP A 98 18.74 -4.99 -7.57
CA ASP A 98 18.39 -3.65 -8.02
C ASP A 98 17.15 -3.16 -7.31
N LYS A 99 17.25 -1.99 -6.69
CA LYS A 99 16.19 -1.41 -5.89
C LYS A 99 16.01 0.06 -6.24
N VAL A 100 14.78 0.46 -6.51
CA VAL A 100 14.41 1.85 -6.74
C VAL A 100 13.30 2.23 -5.77
N GLN A 101 13.48 3.33 -5.09
CA GLN A 101 12.49 3.91 -4.18
C GLN A 101 11.96 5.21 -4.75
N ILE A 102 10.65 5.35 -4.75
CA ILE A 102 9.96 6.56 -5.21
C ILE A 102 9.12 7.08 -4.07
N ASP A 103 9.33 8.34 -3.72
CA ASP A 103 8.55 9.02 -2.68
C ASP A 103 7.20 9.45 -3.26
N ILE A 104 6.13 9.17 -2.54
CA ILE A 104 4.81 9.69 -2.86
C ILE A 104 4.72 11.09 -2.23
N PRO A 105 4.35 12.13 -3.00
CA PRO A 105 4.28 13.48 -2.47
C PRO A 105 3.38 13.57 -1.26
N GLU A 106 3.86 14.24 -0.22
CA GLU A 106 3.03 14.60 0.91
C GLU A 106 1.93 15.55 0.46
N LEU A 107 0.75 15.29 0.96
CA LEU A 107 -0.36 16.21 0.79
C LEU A 107 -0.40 17.09 2.03
N GLY A 108 -0.50 18.38 1.82
CA GLY A 108 -0.51 19.36 2.89
C GLY A 108 -1.80 19.33 3.73
N TRP A 109 -2.13 18.18 4.27
CA TRP A 109 -3.24 18.04 5.20
C TRP A 109 -2.87 18.66 6.54
N GLU A 110 -3.73 19.52 7.02
CA GLU A 110 -3.59 20.18 8.31
C GLU A 110 -4.59 19.61 9.32
N ASP A 111 -4.24 19.66 10.60
CA ASP A 111 -5.14 19.24 11.67
C ASP A 111 -6.47 19.99 11.56
N GLY A 112 -7.56 19.26 11.72
CA GLY A 112 -8.92 19.78 11.56
C GLY A 112 -9.41 19.88 10.11
N HIS A 113 -8.56 19.70 9.13
CA HIS A 113 -8.94 19.73 7.73
C HIS A 113 -9.72 18.47 7.32
N LYS A 114 -10.63 18.62 6.37
CA LYS A 114 -11.34 17.48 5.78
C LYS A 114 -10.39 16.72 4.86
N LEU A 115 -10.17 15.43 5.15
CA LEU A 115 -9.36 14.56 4.31
C LEU A 115 -10.10 14.18 3.03
N GLU A 116 -9.35 14.11 1.95
CA GLU A 116 -9.83 13.65 0.66
C GLU A 116 -8.95 12.51 0.15
N TRP A 117 -9.55 11.58 -0.56
CA TRP A 117 -8.80 10.55 -1.27
C TRP A 117 -7.96 11.17 -2.38
N VAL A 118 -6.75 10.67 -2.53
CA VAL A 118 -5.82 11.12 -3.54
C VAL A 118 -5.39 9.94 -4.38
N ARG A 119 -5.36 10.16 -5.69
CA ARG A 119 -4.82 9.18 -6.61
C ARG A 119 -3.32 9.42 -6.77
N ALA A 120 -2.52 8.44 -6.34
CA ALA A 120 -1.10 8.40 -6.62
C ALA A 120 -0.86 7.74 -7.98
N GLU A 121 -0.01 8.34 -8.79
CA GLU A 121 0.46 7.79 -10.05
C GLU A 121 1.97 7.78 -10.05
N VAL A 122 2.55 6.58 -10.18
CA VAL A 122 4.00 6.39 -10.19
C VAL A 122 4.40 5.87 -11.56
N SER A 123 5.10 6.70 -12.31
CA SER A 123 5.65 6.30 -13.60
C SER A 123 6.99 5.59 -13.40
N LEU A 124 7.11 4.41 -13.99
CA LEU A 124 8.28 3.55 -13.90
C LEU A 124 9.16 3.65 -15.14
N LYS A 125 9.34 4.85 -15.64
CA LYS A 125 10.19 5.09 -16.80
C LYS A 125 11.63 4.69 -16.49
N GLY A 126 12.20 3.85 -17.35
CA GLY A 126 13.57 3.36 -17.20
C GLY A 126 13.73 2.25 -16.17
N ILE A 127 12.65 1.79 -15.55
CA ILE A 127 12.65 0.64 -14.65
C ILE A 127 12.15 -0.58 -15.41
N THR A 128 12.89 -1.67 -15.30
CA THR A 128 12.48 -2.95 -15.84
C THR A 128 11.43 -3.58 -14.92
N VAL A 129 10.23 -3.77 -15.42
CA VAL A 129 9.16 -4.46 -14.71
C VAL A 129 8.86 -5.78 -15.41
N ASN A 130 8.96 -6.88 -14.68
CA ASN A 130 8.69 -8.23 -15.17
C ASN A 130 8.00 -9.06 -14.08
N LYS A 131 7.78 -10.34 -14.36
CA LYS A 131 7.13 -11.26 -13.41
C LYS A 131 7.85 -11.41 -12.07
N ASP A 132 9.14 -11.11 -12.00
CA ASP A 132 9.96 -11.26 -10.79
C ASP A 132 10.12 -9.95 -10.03
N THR A 133 9.55 -8.86 -10.53
CA THR A 133 9.61 -7.56 -9.88
C THR A 133 8.75 -7.55 -8.63
N LYS A 134 9.37 -7.20 -7.51
CA LYS A 134 8.68 -7.01 -6.23
C LYS A 134 8.31 -5.54 -6.07
N ILE A 135 7.03 -5.27 -5.86
CA ILE A 135 6.51 -3.90 -5.69
C ILE A 135 5.94 -3.78 -4.28
N THR A 136 6.46 -2.84 -3.53
CA THR A 136 6.06 -2.59 -2.13
C THR A 136 5.51 -1.18 -1.99
N ILE A 137 4.37 -1.02 -1.33
CA ILE A 137 3.82 0.27 -0.90
C ILE A 137 3.87 0.30 0.62
N THR A 138 4.65 1.20 1.19
CA THR A 138 4.87 1.28 2.63
C THR A 138 5.23 2.71 3.06
N GLN A 139 5.74 2.89 4.24
CA GLN A 139 6.18 4.19 4.78
C GLN A 139 7.68 4.18 5.05
N THR A 140 8.32 5.36 4.96
CA THR A 140 9.76 5.52 5.20
C THR A 140 10.15 5.40 6.65
N GLN A 141 9.31 5.88 7.56
CA GLN A 141 9.61 5.95 8.98
C GLN A 141 8.43 5.46 9.80
N TRP A 142 8.75 4.66 10.79
CA TRP A 142 7.81 4.19 11.77
C TRP A 142 8.30 4.61 13.14
N GLU A 143 7.57 5.48 13.78
CA GLU A 143 7.84 5.84 15.16
C GLU A 143 7.00 4.96 16.08
N VAL A 144 7.66 4.25 16.98
CA VAL A 144 6.98 3.42 17.98
C VAL A 144 6.08 4.30 18.86
N GLY A 145 4.83 3.91 18.97
CA GLY A 145 3.85 4.64 19.79
C GLY A 145 3.09 5.75 19.07
N THR A 146 3.45 6.07 17.82
CA THR A 146 2.68 7.02 17.02
C THR A 146 1.65 6.32 16.15
N ALA A 147 0.63 7.06 15.75
CA ALA A 147 -0.35 6.59 14.78
C ALA A 147 0.08 7.05 13.38
N ASN A 148 0.28 6.09 12.48
CA ASN A 148 0.66 6.35 11.09
C ASN A 148 -0.26 5.55 10.16
N ARG A 149 -1.56 5.63 10.41
CA ARG A 149 -2.60 4.87 9.71
C ARG A 149 -2.93 5.51 8.37
N TRP A 150 -3.19 4.68 7.38
CA TRP A 150 -3.57 5.13 6.06
C TRP A 150 -4.55 4.16 5.41
N PHE A 151 -5.27 4.66 4.42
CA PHE A 151 -6.25 3.89 3.67
C PHE A 151 -5.77 3.67 2.25
N LEU A 152 -6.13 2.51 1.69
CA LEU A 152 -5.67 2.08 0.37
C LEU A 152 -6.81 1.46 -0.41
N ASP A 153 -6.91 1.83 -1.69
CA ASP A 153 -7.88 1.27 -2.63
C ASP A 153 -7.40 1.40 -4.07
N ASN A 154 -8.07 0.68 -4.97
CA ASN A 154 -7.92 0.81 -6.42
C ASN A 154 -6.48 0.74 -6.93
N ILE A 155 -5.75 -0.29 -6.53
CA ILE A 155 -4.39 -0.54 -7.02
C ILE A 155 -4.46 -1.02 -8.48
N LYS A 156 -3.71 -0.35 -9.35
CA LYS A 156 -3.69 -0.67 -10.78
C LYS A 156 -2.28 -0.51 -11.35
N ILE A 157 -1.88 -1.47 -12.18
CA ILE A 157 -0.68 -1.36 -13.00
C ILE A 157 -1.12 -1.33 -14.46
N SER A 158 -0.65 -0.37 -15.22
CA SER A 158 -1.02 -0.17 -16.61
C SER A 158 0.19 0.07 -17.49
N GLU A 159 0.08 -0.37 -18.74
CA GLU A 159 1.03 -0.06 -19.81
C GLU A 159 0.49 1.07 -20.67
N PRO A 160 1.36 1.85 -21.35
CA PRO A 160 0.91 2.79 -22.35
C PRO A 160 0.15 2.08 -23.47
N ILE A 161 -0.92 2.72 -23.96
CA ILE A 161 -1.64 2.22 -25.12
C ILE A 161 -0.74 2.40 -26.35
N LYS A 162 -0.46 1.31 -27.03
CA LYS A 162 0.23 1.35 -28.33
C LYS A 162 -0.78 1.68 -29.42
N LEU A 163 -0.60 2.83 -30.02
CA LEU A 163 -1.38 3.27 -31.18
C LEU A 163 -0.76 2.76 -32.47
#